data_528cab2939a8bd482144c7eb9dcc9d03
#
_entry.id   528cab2939a8bd482144c7eb9dcc9d03
#
_cell.length_a   1.000
_cell.length_b   1.000
_cell.length_c   1.000
_cell.angle_alpha   90.00
_cell.angle_beta   90.00
_cell.angle_gamma   90.00
#
_symmetry.space_group_name_H-M   'P 1'
#
loop_
_entity.id
_entity.type
_entity.pdbx_description
1 polymer ?
#
loop_
_entity_poly.entity_id
_entity_poly.type
_entity_poly.pdbx_seq_one_letter_code
_entity_poly.pdbx_strand_id
1 'polypeptide(L)'
;PLRRQRQMCIRDRNKLHKWIEYHKWKFKGKTYTPLMDPVAHPKCLVLMTRTEFGLLGHYNQYKKSPFGTFDVGGDGMTGYSTYATESIALRGYENSSLTPYGSEGYAYARLGIELRYPLMLETSTNIYVLGFLEAGNAWHDIKKFNPFELKRSAGVGVRIFLPMIGMMGIDWGYGFDKVFGSKQYGGSQFHFILGQEF
;
A
#
# COMPACT_ATOMS: atom_id res chain seq x y z
N PRO A 1 1.12 -37.89 -31.97
CA PRO A 1 2.07 -36.76 -31.80
C PRO A 1 1.56 -35.72 -30.82
N LEU A 2 0.31 -35.27 -30.87
CA LEU A 2 -0.29 -34.25 -30.02
C LEU A 2 -0.31 -34.63 -28.51
N ARG A 3 -0.50 -35.90 -28.20
CA ARG A 3 -0.51 -36.39 -26.81
C ARG A 3 0.90 -36.36 -26.17
N ARG A 4 1.94 -36.64 -26.99
CA ARG A 4 3.34 -36.51 -26.54
C ARG A 4 3.74 -35.05 -26.34
N GLN A 5 3.33 -34.17 -27.23
CA GLN A 5 3.58 -32.73 -27.06
C GLN A 5 2.88 -32.15 -25.83
N ARG A 6 1.62 -32.54 -25.55
CA ARG A 6 0.93 -32.15 -24.31
C ARG A 6 1.64 -32.67 -23.06
N GLN A 7 2.14 -33.91 -23.08
CA GLN A 7 2.91 -34.44 -21.95
C GLN A 7 4.26 -33.75 -21.77
N MET A 8 4.94 -33.36 -22.87
CA MET A 8 6.17 -32.58 -22.79
C MET A 8 5.92 -31.18 -22.23
N CYS A 9 4.91 -30.47 -22.70
CA CYS A 9 4.56 -29.13 -22.16
C CYS A 9 4.16 -29.18 -20.68
N ILE A 10 3.44 -30.24 -20.25
CA ILE A 10 3.08 -30.43 -18.85
C ILE A 10 4.33 -30.80 -18.03
N ARG A 11 5.25 -31.60 -18.57
CA ARG A 11 6.48 -32.01 -17.88
C ARG A 11 7.47 -30.86 -17.76
N ASP A 12 7.58 -30.00 -18.77
CA ASP A 12 8.46 -28.82 -18.74
C ASP A 12 7.86 -27.71 -17.84
N ARG A 13 6.56 -27.51 -17.89
CA ARG A 13 5.85 -26.63 -16.97
C ARG A 13 5.96 -27.10 -15.52
N ASN A 14 5.90 -28.42 -15.27
CA ASN A 14 6.13 -29.00 -13.96
C ASN A 14 7.60 -28.90 -13.49
N LYS A 15 8.56 -28.81 -14.41
CA LYS A 15 9.97 -28.60 -14.04
C LYS A 15 10.27 -27.15 -13.73
N LEU A 16 9.65 -26.18 -14.43
CA LEU A 16 9.85 -24.75 -14.20
C LEU A 16 9.11 -24.22 -12.98
N HIS A 17 7.90 -24.76 -12.70
CA HIS A 17 7.02 -24.27 -11.66
C HIS A 17 6.47 -25.39 -10.76
N LYS A 18 7.28 -26.41 -10.49
CA LYS A 18 6.83 -27.60 -9.75
C LYS A 18 6.32 -27.26 -8.36
N TRP A 19 6.83 -26.20 -7.76
CA TRP A 19 6.39 -25.65 -6.48
C TRP A 19 6.61 -24.14 -6.49
N ILE A 20 5.57 -23.39 -6.15
CA ILE A 20 5.68 -21.96 -5.86
C ILE A 20 6.12 -21.89 -4.40
N GLU A 21 7.40 -21.64 -4.19
CA GLU A 21 7.99 -21.59 -2.86
C GLU A 21 8.40 -20.15 -2.57
N TYR A 22 7.73 -19.51 -1.64
CA TYR A 22 8.14 -18.24 -1.09
C TYR A 22 7.74 -18.13 0.38
N HIS A 23 8.42 -17.27 1.11
CA HIS A 23 8.01 -16.86 2.44
C HIS A 23 7.76 -15.35 2.45
N LYS A 24 6.64 -14.97 3.01
CA LYS A 24 6.18 -13.59 3.08
C LYS A 24 6.05 -13.15 4.54
N TRP A 25 6.78 -12.12 4.89
CA TRP A 25 6.75 -11.52 6.21
C TRP A 25 6.16 -10.13 6.11
N LYS A 26 5.16 -9.84 6.93
CA LYS A 26 4.54 -8.52 7.02
C LYS A 26 4.41 -8.11 8.47
N PHE A 27 4.81 -6.88 8.72
CA PHE A 27 4.56 -6.20 9.97
C PHE A 27 3.69 -4.97 9.69
N LYS A 28 2.57 -4.85 10.41
CA LYS A 28 1.67 -3.70 10.34
C LYS A 28 1.38 -3.23 11.76
N GLY A 29 1.78 -2.01 12.06
CA GLY A 29 1.52 -1.33 13.32
C GLY A 29 0.71 -0.06 13.09
N LYS A 30 -0.35 0.14 13.85
CA LYS A 30 -1.11 1.39 13.90
C LYS A 30 -1.29 1.79 15.35
N THR A 31 -0.98 3.06 15.66
CA THR A 31 -1.24 3.62 16.98
C THR A 31 -2.12 4.85 16.88
N TYR A 32 -2.98 5.03 17.86
CA TYR A 32 -3.91 6.16 17.93
C TYR A 32 -3.70 6.84 19.28
N THR A 33 -3.27 8.08 19.25
CA THR A 33 -2.98 8.87 20.46
C THR A 33 -3.87 10.10 20.45
N PRO A 34 -4.80 10.24 21.40
CA PRO A 34 -5.53 11.49 21.57
C PRO A 34 -4.58 12.59 22.01
N LEU A 35 -4.62 13.73 21.35
CA LEU A 35 -3.78 14.90 21.69
C LEU A 35 -4.46 15.84 22.69
N MET A 36 -5.74 15.66 22.94
CA MET A 36 -6.52 16.41 23.91
C MET A 36 -7.23 15.43 24.85
N ASP A 37 -7.62 15.90 26.02
CA ASP A 37 -8.37 15.07 26.95
C ASP A 37 -9.75 14.72 26.36
N PRO A 38 -10.01 13.44 26.07
CA PRO A 38 -11.26 13.02 25.43
C PRO A 38 -12.47 13.17 26.34
N VAL A 39 -12.27 13.27 27.65
CA VAL A 39 -13.37 13.48 28.63
C VAL A 39 -13.83 14.93 28.62
N ALA A 40 -12.89 15.85 28.50
CA ALA A 40 -13.20 17.29 28.47
C ALA A 40 -13.67 17.76 27.08
N HIS A 41 -13.19 17.11 26.03
CA HIS A 41 -13.45 17.51 24.65
C HIS A 41 -13.94 16.32 23.81
N PRO A 42 -15.25 16.19 23.58
CA PRO A 42 -15.81 15.08 22.77
C PRO A 42 -15.31 15.10 21.31
N LYS A 43 -14.90 16.27 20.80
CA LYS A 43 -14.23 16.43 19.50
C LYS A 43 -12.72 16.51 19.69
N CYS A 44 -12.11 15.39 20.05
CA CYS A 44 -10.69 15.31 20.31
C CYS A 44 -9.89 15.16 19.01
N LEU A 45 -8.77 15.88 18.93
CA LEU A 45 -7.76 15.70 17.89
C LEU A 45 -6.98 14.42 18.15
N VAL A 46 -6.91 13.53 17.17
CA VAL A 46 -6.25 12.23 17.27
C VAL A 46 -5.07 12.16 16.32
N LEU A 47 -3.92 11.82 16.87
CA LEU A 47 -2.74 11.48 16.10
C LEU A 47 -2.73 9.97 15.82
N MET A 48 -2.78 9.58 14.55
CA MET A 48 -2.59 8.22 14.13
C MET A 48 -1.19 8.08 13.53
N THR A 49 -0.45 7.08 13.97
CA THR A 49 0.82 6.71 13.36
C THR A 49 0.71 5.30 12.77
N ARG A 50 1.34 5.10 11.63
CA ARG A 50 1.35 3.84 10.90
C ARG A 50 2.76 3.45 10.56
N THR A 51 3.07 2.17 10.74
CA THR A 51 4.35 1.58 10.34
C THR A 51 4.07 0.24 9.69
N GLU A 52 4.47 0.08 8.45
CA GLU A 52 4.30 -1.17 7.71
C GLU A 52 5.59 -1.55 7.02
N PHE A 53 5.95 -2.83 7.14
CA PHE A 53 7.08 -3.45 6.45
C PHE A 53 6.64 -4.79 5.86
N GLY A 54 7.12 -5.09 4.68
CA GLY A 54 6.93 -6.40 4.09
C GLY A 54 8.16 -6.87 3.35
N LEU A 55 8.42 -8.16 3.48
CA LEU A 55 9.52 -8.85 2.82
C LEU A 55 9.00 -10.13 2.19
N LEU A 56 9.36 -10.36 0.94
CA LEU A 56 9.04 -11.56 0.19
C LEU A 56 10.34 -12.25 -0.20
N GLY A 57 10.68 -13.33 0.49
CA GLY A 57 11.89 -14.10 0.23
C GLY A 57 11.61 -15.40 -0.51
N HIS A 58 12.63 -15.94 -1.17
CA HIS A 58 12.59 -17.20 -1.88
C HIS A 58 13.65 -18.15 -1.32
N TYR A 59 13.32 -19.43 -1.22
CA TYR A 59 14.28 -20.45 -0.80
C TYR A 59 15.33 -20.71 -1.89
N ASN A 60 14.98 -20.51 -3.16
CA ASN A 60 15.87 -20.71 -4.28
C ASN A 60 16.01 -19.41 -5.11
N GLN A 61 17.23 -18.89 -5.23
CA GLN A 61 17.54 -17.66 -5.98
C GLN A 61 17.16 -17.74 -7.47
N TYR A 62 17.22 -18.94 -8.05
CA TYR A 62 16.92 -19.16 -9.47
C TYR A 62 15.43 -19.37 -9.75
N LYS A 63 14.59 -19.47 -8.72
CA LYS A 63 13.14 -19.69 -8.84
C LYS A 63 12.38 -18.56 -8.16
N LYS A 64 12.68 -17.32 -8.54
CA LYS A 64 11.88 -16.18 -8.08
C LYS A 64 10.45 -16.35 -8.59
N SER A 65 9.50 -16.38 -7.68
CA SER A 65 8.09 -16.42 -8.03
C SER A 65 7.58 -15.00 -8.26
N PRO A 66 6.81 -14.74 -9.33
CA PRO A 66 6.12 -13.47 -9.52
C PRO A 66 4.92 -13.31 -8.59
N PHE A 67 4.53 -14.38 -7.88
CA PHE A 67 3.35 -14.38 -7.02
C PHE A 67 3.59 -13.71 -5.67
N GLY A 68 2.59 -12.97 -5.21
CA GLY A 68 2.57 -12.37 -3.89
C GLY A 68 3.47 -11.15 -3.72
N THR A 69 3.99 -10.58 -4.79
CA THR A 69 4.79 -9.36 -4.80
C THR A 69 4.01 -8.17 -4.24
N PHE A 70 4.74 -7.12 -3.89
CA PHE A 70 4.16 -5.88 -3.40
C PHE A 70 4.16 -4.82 -4.49
N ASP A 71 3.10 -4.06 -4.55
CA ASP A 71 2.94 -2.93 -5.45
C ASP A 71 2.63 -1.67 -4.66
N VAL A 72 3.49 -0.66 -4.72
CA VAL A 72 3.41 0.54 -3.89
C VAL A 72 3.05 1.75 -4.74
N GLY A 73 2.07 2.51 -4.27
CA GLY A 73 1.59 3.74 -4.87
C GLY A 73 0.07 3.80 -4.96
N GLY A 74 -0.46 5.00 -5.10
CA GLY A 74 -1.87 5.25 -5.33
C GLY A 74 -2.79 5.05 -4.13
N ASP A 75 -4.01 4.68 -4.43
CA ASP A 75 -5.10 4.51 -3.47
C ASP A 75 -5.16 3.12 -2.82
N GLY A 76 -4.33 2.18 -3.25
CA GLY A 76 -4.36 0.80 -2.78
C GLY A 76 -5.56 -0.01 -3.29
N MET A 77 -6.42 0.59 -4.07
CA MET A 77 -7.53 -0.10 -4.73
C MET A 77 -7.03 -0.66 -6.06
N THR A 78 -6.51 -1.87 -6.02
CA THR A 78 -6.10 -2.55 -7.25
C THR A 78 -7.25 -3.33 -7.83
N GLY A 79 -7.29 -3.32 -9.15
CA GLY A 79 -8.08 -4.28 -9.91
C GLY A 79 -7.59 -5.72 -9.73
N TYR A 80 -8.14 -6.62 -10.50
CA TYR A 80 -7.76 -8.03 -10.48
C TYR A 80 -6.28 -8.21 -10.80
N SER A 81 -5.53 -8.82 -9.89
CA SER A 81 -4.13 -9.19 -10.09
C SER A 81 -3.98 -10.68 -10.34
N THR A 82 -3.47 -11.06 -11.52
CA THR A 82 -3.23 -12.46 -11.90
C THR A 82 -2.22 -13.16 -10.98
N TYR A 83 -1.31 -12.39 -10.39
CA TYR A 83 -0.21 -12.91 -9.58
C TYR A 83 -0.40 -12.71 -8.08
N ALA A 84 -1.62 -12.41 -7.62
CA ALA A 84 -1.91 -12.10 -6.23
C ALA A 84 -0.99 -11.01 -5.65
N THR A 85 -0.64 -10.03 -6.46
CA THR A 85 0.13 -8.85 -6.06
C THR A 85 -0.65 -8.06 -5.05
N GLU A 86 -0.01 -7.69 -3.95
CA GLU A 86 -0.62 -6.91 -2.90
C GLU A 86 -0.34 -5.42 -3.11
N SER A 87 -1.40 -4.65 -3.28
CA SER A 87 -1.29 -3.20 -3.40
C SER A 87 -1.15 -2.54 -2.04
N ILE A 88 -0.17 -1.68 -1.95
CA ILE A 88 0.14 -0.87 -0.77
C ILE A 88 -0.10 0.59 -1.14
N ALA A 89 -1.12 1.17 -0.54
CA ALA A 89 -1.44 2.57 -0.80
C ALA A 89 -0.33 3.50 -0.35
N LEU A 90 0.00 4.48 -1.18
CA LEU A 90 0.82 5.63 -0.83
C LEU A 90 0.26 6.85 -1.56
N ARG A 91 -0.41 7.71 -0.82
CA ARG A 91 -1.13 8.87 -1.37
C ARG A 91 -0.16 9.92 -1.92
N GLY A 92 -0.56 10.64 -2.96
CA GLY A 92 0.29 11.60 -3.66
C GLY A 92 1.15 10.99 -4.76
N TYR A 93 0.96 9.70 -5.06
CA TYR A 93 1.59 8.99 -6.17
C TYR A 93 0.54 8.23 -6.96
N GLU A 94 0.79 7.99 -8.24
CA GLU A 94 -0.06 7.14 -9.07
C GLU A 94 0.08 5.66 -8.66
N ASN A 95 -0.92 4.87 -9.01
CA ASN A 95 -0.89 3.41 -8.77
C ASN A 95 0.35 2.79 -9.43
N SER A 96 1.03 1.90 -8.70
CA SER A 96 2.21 1.17 -9.17
C SER A 96 3.43 2.03 -9.51
N SER A 97 3.38 3.33 -9.28
CA SER A 97 4.42 4.27 -9.74
C SER A 97 5.74 4.18 -8.96
N LEU A 98 5.73 3.63 -7.76
CA LEU A 98 6.90 3.48 -6.90
C LEU A 98 7.51 2.09 -6.94
N THR A 99 6.88 1.17 -7.64
CA THR A 99 7.34 -0.21 -7.71
C THR A 99 8.25 -0.41 -8.90
N PRO A 100 9.45 -0.99 -8.71
CA PRO A 100 10.33 -1.34 -9.80
C PRO A 100 9.68 -2.33 -10.77
N TYR A 101 9.94 -2.18 -12.06
CA TYR A 101 9.57 -3.14 -13.11
C TYR A 101 8.09 -3.55 -13.14
N GLY A 102 7.19 -2.61 -12.82
CA GLY A 102 5.76 -2.84 -13.00
C GLY A 102 5.15 -3.89 -12.07
N SER A 103 5.19 -3.68 -10.77
CA SER A 103 4.63 -4.53 -9.70
C SER A 103 5.51 -5.69 -9.18
N GLU A 104 6.82 -5.67 -9.41
CA GLU A 104 7.75 -6.68 -8.86
C GLU A 104 8.49 -6.18 -7.61
N GLY A 105 7.78 -5.71 -6.60
CA GLY A 105 8.35 -5.38 -5.29
C GLY A 105 8.50 -6.63 -4.41
N TYR A 106 9.71 -6.94 -3.98
CA TYR A 106 9.99 -8.03 -3.02
C TYR A 106 10.17 -7.53 -1.59
N ALA A 107 10.34 -6.23 -1.43
CA ALA A 107 10.34 -5.58 -0.14
C ALA A 107 9.59 -4.25 -0.24
N TYR A 108 8.91 -3.87 0.83
CA TYR A 108 8.35 -2.52 0.96
C TYR A 108 8.47 -2.00 2.39
N ALA A 109 8.50 -0.69 2.51
CA ALA A 109 8.33 0.01 3.78
C ALA A 109 7.36 1.18 3.57
N ARG A 110 6.49 1.38 4.54
CA ARG A 110 5.56 2.51 4.59
C ARG A 110 5.49 3.03 6.01
N LEU A 111 5.70 4.31 6.15
CA LEU A 111 5.50 5.06 7.38
C LEU A 111 4.44 6.12 7.13
N GLY A 112 3.60 6.38 8.10
CA GLY A 112 2.56 7.40 7.97
C GLY A 112 2.22 8.03 9.31
N ILE A 113 1.93 9.32 9.26
CA ILE A 113 1.41 10.09 10.37
C ILE A 113 0.16 10.80 9.86
N GLU A 114 -0.95 10.64 10.56
CA GLU A 114 -2.20 11.32 10.25
C GLU A 114 -2.72 12.06 11.48
N LEU A 115 -3.13 13.29 11.26
CA LEU A 115 -3.81 14.09 12.26
C LEU A 115 -5.29 14.15 11.89
N ARG A 116 -6.15 13.58 12.72
CA ARG A 116 -7.58 13.41 12.48
C ARG A 116 -8.38 14.31 13.41
N TYR A 117 -9.30 15.09 12.85
CA TYR A 117 -10.20 15.95 13.60
C TYR A 117 -11.66 15.65 13.25
N PRO A 118 -12.48 15.22 14.21
CA PRO A 118 -13.89 14.94 13.98
C PRO A 118 -14.69 16.24 13.87
N LEU A 119 -15.39 16.41 12.74
CA LEU A 119 -16.33 17.50 12.52
C LEU A 119 -17.70 17.17 13.10
N MET A 120 -18.16 15.95 12.84
CA MET A 120 -19.47 15.46 13.26
C MET A 120 -19.30 14.02 13.78
N LEU A 121 -19.82 13.77 14.97
CA LEU A 121 -19.87 12.46 15.62
C LEU A 121 -21.32 12.18 15.99
N GLU A 122 -22.08 11.63 15.06
CA GLU A 122 -23.44 11.21 15.27
C GLU A 122 -23.57 9.70 15.10
N THR A 123 -24.59 9.11 15.69
CA THR A 123 -24.85 7.66 15.59
C THR A 123 -25.09 7.18 14.16
N SER A 124 -25.59 8.07 13.29
CA SER A 124 -25.92 7.77 11.91
C SER A 124 -24.82 8.17 10.92
N THR A 125 -23.95 9.13 11.27
CA THR A 125 -22.96 9.64 10.35
C THR A 125 -21.77 10.22 11.10
N ASN A 126 -20.58 9.75 10.78
CA ASN A 126 -19.35 10.30 11.31
C ASN A 126 -18.56 10.97 10.18
N ILE A 127 -18.23 12.24 10.37
CA ILE A 127 -17.44 13.03 9.42
C ILE A 127 -16.19 13.51 10.13
N TYR A 128 -15.03 13.24 9.55
CA TYR A 128 -13.77 13.79 10.04
C TYR A 128 -12.88 14.24 8.90
N VAL A 129 -12.08 15.25 9.19
CA VAL A 129 -11.01 15.72 8.30
C VAL A 129 -9.69 15.17 8.81
N LEU A 130 -8.75 15.01 7.90
CA LEU A 130 -7.42 14.56 8.23
C LEU A 130 -6.36 15.30 7.42
N GLY A 131 -5.21 15.50 8.05
CA GLY A 131 -3.97 15.88 7.38
C GLY A 131 -3.01 14.71 7.52
N PHE A 132 -2.24 14.40 6.49
CA PHE A 132 -1.32 13.28 6.52
C PHE A 132 0.06 13.61 5.97
N LEU A 133 1.04 12.90 6.51
CA LEU A 133 2.41 12.79 6.01
C LEU A 133 2.69 11.31 5.84
N GLU A 134 3.08 10.90 4.65
CA GLU A 134 3.43 9.52 4.36
C GLU A 134 4.82 9.44 3.73
N ALA A 135 5.48 8.32 3.96
CA ALA A 135 6.73 8.00 3.34
C ALA A 135 6.76 6.49 3.06
N GLY A 136 7.09 6.10 1.84
CA GLY A 136 7.13 4.69 1.48
C GLY A 136 7.96 4.44 0.23
N ASN A 137 8.36 3.19 0.05
CA ASN A 137 9.07 2.75 -1.15
C ASN A 137 8.94 1.23 -1.31
N ALA A 138 9.20 0.77 -2.54
CA ALA A 138 9.32 -0.65 -2.86
C ALA A 138 10.69 -0.95 -3.45
N TRP A 139 11.21 -2.14 -3.17
CA TRP A 139 12.50 -2.61 -3.68
C TRP A 139 12.34 -3.95 -4.38
N HIS A 140 12.95 -4.08 -5.55
CA HIS A 140 12.99 -5.33 -6.30
C HIS A 140 13.91 -6.39 -5.68
N ASP A 141 14.88 -5.98 -4.87
CA ASP A 141 15.82 -6.89 -4.20
C ASP A 141 15.88 -6.59 -2.71
N ILE A 142 15.66 -7.63 -1.89
CA ILE A 142 15.73 -7.52 -0.43
C ILE A 142 17.11 -7.03 0.03
N LYS A 143 18.18 -7.39 -0.69
CA LYS A 143 19.54 -6.95 -0.38
C LYS A 143 19.77 -5.46 -0.56
N LYS A 144 18.92 -4.80 -1.38
CA LYS A 144 18.94 -3.36 -1.63
C LYS A 144 17.95 -2.59 -0.76
N PHE A 145 17.32 -3.27 0.19
CA PHE A 145 16.42 -2.62 1.12
C PHE A 145 17.14 -1.56 1.93
N ASN A 146 16.73 -0.30 1.77
CA ASN A 146 17.26 0.84 2.51
C ASN A 146 16.09 1.62 3.13
N PRO A 147 15.87 1.53 4.44
CA PRO A 147 14.74 2.18 5.11
C PRO A 147 14.83 3.72 5.11
N PHE A 148 15.93 4.31 4.66
CA PHE A 148 16.10 5.76 4.57
C PHE A 148 15.78 6.31 3.17
N GLU A 149 15.64 5.46 2.16
CA GLU A 149 15.26 5.84 0.79
C GLU A 149 13.74 5.78 0.60
N LEU A 150 13.01 6.53 1.41
CA LEU A 150 11.55 6.59 1.33
C LEU A 150 11.10 7.79 0.49
N LYS A 151 10.10 7.56 -0.33
CA LYS A 151 9.42 8.59 -1.12
C LYS A 151 8.33 9.23 -0.25
N ARG A 152 8.38 10.56 -0.13
CA ARG A 152 7.56 11.33 0.80
C ARG A 152 6.37 11.96 0.10
N SER A 153 5.27 12.01 0.82
CA SER A 153 4.06 12.74 0.39
C SER A 153 3.39 13.40 1.57
N ALA A 154 2.60 14.42 1.29
CA ALA A 154 1.76 15.10 2.25
C ALA A 154 0.42 15.42 1.61
N GLY A 155 -0.61 15.56 2.43
CA GLY A 155 -1.92 15.90 1.91
C GLY A 155 -2.97 16.07 2.98
N VAL A 156 -4.17 16.28 2.51
CA VAL A 156 -5.37 16.45 3.33
C VAL A 156 -6.50 15.61 2.79
N GLY A 157 -7.42 15.23 3.64
CA GLY A 157 -8.56 14.42 3.21
C GLY A 157 -9.78 14.60 4.09
N VAL A 158 -10.88 14.11 3.58
CA VAL A 158 -12.17 14.04 4.28
C VAL A 158 -12.67 12.62 4.26
N ARG A 159 -13.20 12.18 5.38
CA ARG A 159 -13.82 10.87 5.56
C ARG A 159 -15.23 11.02 6.03
N ILE A 160 -16.11 10.24 5.44
CA ILE A 160 -17.51 10.13 5.80
C ILE A 160 -17.80 8.65 6.04
N PHE A 161 -18.24 8.33 7.24
CA PHE A 161 -18.72 6.99 7.55
C PHE A 161 -20.24 6.97 7.54
N LEU A 162 -20.80 6.12 6.69
CA LEU A 162 -22.23 5.87 6.57
C LEU A 162 -22.51 4.40 6.93
N PRO A 163 -23.39 4.09 7.89
CA PRO A 163 -23.60 2.71 8.35
C PRO A 163 -24.00 1.71 7.26
N MET A 164 -24.69 2.16 6.22
CA MET A 164 -25.13 1.27 5.12
C MET A 164 -24.09 1.10 4.01
N ILE A 165 -23.21 2.07 3.82
CA ILE A 165 -22.26 2.10 2.67
C ILE A 165 -20.84 1.82 3.15
N GLY A 166 -20.55 2.09 4.42
CA GLY A 166 -19.20 2.03 4.99
C GLY A 166 -18.49 3.37 4.93
N MET A 167 -17.17 3.32 4.91
CA MET A 167 -16.33 4.51 4.86
C MET A 167 -16.14 4.97 3.42
N MET A 168 -16.33 6.24 3.20
CA MET A 168 -16.04 6.94 1.94
C MET A 168 -15.10 8.10 2.22
N GLY A 169 -14.24 8.42 1.28
CA GLY A 169 -13.35 9.55 1.44
C GLY A 169 -12.75 10.05 0.15
N ILE A 170 -12.26 11.27 0.24
CA ILE A 170 -11.48 11.91 -0.82
C ILE A 170 -10.24 12.48 -0.18
N ASP A 171 -9.09 12.15 -0.74
CA ASP A 171 -7.79 12.68 -0.34
C ASP A 171 -7.18 13.44 -1.50
N TRP A 172 -6.62 14.57 -1.18
CA TRP A 172 -5.68 15.28 -2.02
C TRP A 172 -4.28 15.11 -1.46
N GLY A 173 -3.38 14.56 -2.26
CA GLY A 173 -2.00 14.31 -1.86
C GLY A 173 -1.01 14.88 -2.86
N TYR A 174 0.15 15.29 -2.36
CA TYR A 174 1.26 15.77 -3.16
C TYR A 174 2.52 14.94 -2.88
N GLY A 175 3.05 14.31 -3.93
CA GLY A 175 4.29 13.53 -3.88
C GLY A 175 5.50 14.41 -4.16
N PHE A 176 6.43 14.48 -3.22
CA PHE A 176 7.63 15.34 -3.30
C PHE A 176 8.77 14.74 -4.07
N ASP A 177 8.83 13.42 -4.13
CA ASP A 177 9.96 12.71 -4.68
C ASP A 177 9.66 12.14 -6.06
N LYS A 178 10.73 11.82 -6.81
CA LYS A 178 10.62 11.27 -8.16
C LYS A 178 10.09 9.84 -8.14
N VAL A 179 9.25 9.57 -9.12
CA VAL A 179 8.73 8.24 -9.41
C VAL A 179 9.84 7.31 -9.91
N PHE A 180 9.68 6.01 -9.67
CA PHE A 180 10.67 5.02 -10.10
C PHE A 180 10.89 5.05 -11.62
N GLY A 181 12.16 5.13 -12.03
CA GLY A 181 12.53 5.11 -13.45
C GLY A 181 12.14 6.36 -14.26
N SER A 182 11.54 7.38 -13.62
CA SER A 182 11.12 8.62 -14.27
C SER A 182 11.85 9.84 -13.72
N LYS A 183 11.91 10.89 -14.51
CA LYS A 183 12.33 12.21 -14.03
C LYS A 183 11.17 13.00 -13.42
N GLN A 184 9.93 12.49 -13.52
CA GLN A 184 8.74 13.14 -13.00
C GLN A 184 8.62 12.94 -11.49
N TYR A 185 8.11 13.95 -10.80
CA TYR A 185 7.72 13.88 -9.40
C TYR A 185 6.31 13.30 -9.30
N GLY A 186 5.94 12.77 -8.13
CA GLY A 186 4.58 12.28 -7.89
C GLY A 186 3.52 13.33 -8.18
N GLY A 187 3.78 14.57 -7.76
CA GLY A 187 2.92 15.70 -8.06
C GLY A 187 1.59 15.67 -7.29
N SER A 188 0.58 16.37 -7.83
CA SER A 188 -0.74 16.49 -7.22
C SER A 188 -1.63 15.36 -7.70
N GLN A 189 -2.18 14.60 -6.75
CA GLN A 189 -3.05 13.46 -7.01
C GLN A 189 -4.29 13.50 -6.12
N PHE A 190 -5.44 13.12 -6.69
CA PHE A 190 -6.67 12.87 -5.96
C PHE A 190 -6.92 11.39 -5.81
N HIS A 191 -7.24 10.95 -4.61
CA HIS A 191 -7.52 9.56 -4.29
C HIS A 191 -8.92 9.44 -3.72
N PHE A 192 -9.68 8.50 -4.26
CA PHE A 192 -11.00 8.14 -3.75
C PHE A 192 -10.90 6.89 -2.90
N ILE A 193 -11.62 6.85 -1.80
CA ILE A 193 -11.64 5.72 -0.87
C ILE A 193 -13.07 5.26 -0.73
N LEU A 194 -13.25 3.95 -0.90
CA LEU A 194 -14.53 3.29 -0.76
C LEU A 194 -14.37 2.01 0.06
N GLY A 195 -15.04 1.95 1.20
CA GLY A 195 -15.12 0.73 2.00
C GLY A 195 -13.86 0.31 2.75
N GLN A 196 -12.73 0.97 2.56
CA GLN A 196 -11.47 0.66 3.25
C GLN A 196 -10.89 1.90 3.92
N GLU A 197 -10.29 1.71 5.07
CA GLU A 197 -9.43 2.69 5.72
C GLU A 197 -7.98 2.40 5.31
N PHE A 198 -7.30 3.42 4.79
CA PHE A 198 -5.87 3.32 4.47
C PHE A 198 -5.02 2.91 5.67
#